data_6e25b84599318a61d61280ec15e46c5b
#
_entry.id   6e25b84599318a61d61280ec15e46c5b
#
_cell.length_a   1.000
_cell.length_b   1.000
_cell.length_c   1.000
_cell.angle_alpha   90.00
_cell.angle_beta   90.00
_cell.angle_gamma   90.00
#
_symmetry.space_group_name_H-M   'P 1'
#
loop_
_entity.id
_entity.type
_entity.pdbx_description
1 polymer ?
#
loop_
_entity_poly.entity_id
_entity_poly.type
_entity_poly.pdbx_seq_one_letter_code
_entity_poly.pdbx_strand_id
1 'polypeptide(L)'
;MFISVIVPVYNVEKYLDKCLESLLNQHYSDMEIVVVDDKSTDGSLNIAKKYEKHTNVKVVAKEKNSGLSDTRNVGIKESCGQYIMFLDSDDYVENGCIAKIQGIIEKENAPDIIYFGYYEEYESTDKQ
;
A
#
# COMPACT_ATOMS: atom_id res chain seq x y z
N MET A 1 -4.05 -14.55 -6.94
CA MET A 1 -3.38 -13.25 -6.65
C MET A 1 -2.15 -13.54 -5.81
N PHE A 2 -1.00 -13.05 -6.24
CA PHE A 2 0.25 -13.34 -5.55
C PHE A 2 0.42 -12.49 -4.28
N ILE A 3 0.23 -11.18 -4.40
CA ILE A 3 0.48 -10.29 -3.27
C ILE A 3 -0.64 -9.27 -3.13
N SER A 4 -1.04 -9.02 -1.89
CA SER A 4 -1.95 -7.94 -1.55
C SER A 4 -1.16 -6.88 -0.80
N VAL A 5 -1.15 -5.66 -1.33
CA VAL A 5 -0.51 -4.53 -0.67
C VAL A 5 -1.60 -3.74 0.06
N ILE A 6 -1.47 -3.69 1.38
CA ILE A 6 -2.44 -3.00 2.23
C ILE A 6 -1.91 -1.61 2.53
N VAL A 7 -2.70 -0.60 2.19
CA VAL A 7 -2.35 0.80 2.36
C VAL A 7 -3.35 1.44 3.32
N PRO A 8 -3.00 1.54 4.61
CA PRO A 8 -3.87 2.22 5.57
C PRO A 8 -3.79 3.73 5.35
N VAL A 9 -4.93 4.39 5.40
CA VAL A 9 -5.05 5.82 5.08
C VAL A 9 -5.75 6.56 6.21
N TYR A 10 -5.10 7.61 6.71
CA TYR A 10 -5.74 8.57 7.59
C TYR A 10 -5.08 9.93 7.43
N ASN A 11 -5.80 10.88 6.82
CA ASN A 11 -5.37 12.27 6.66
C ASN A 11 -3.99 12.40 6.01
N VAL A 12 -3.82 11.79 4.83
CA VAL A 12 -2.57 11.79 4.08
C VAL A 12 -2.77 12.32 2.66
N GLU A 13 -3.67 13.29 2.48
CA GLU A 13 -4.01 13.75 1.13
C GLU A 13 -2.80 14.30 0.37
N LYS A 14 -1.78 14.78 1.08
CA LYS A 14 -0.56 15.31 0.42
C LYS A 14 0.33 14.20 -0.15
N TYR A 15 0.21 12.99 0.35
CA TYR A 15 1.16 11.91 0.05
C TYR A 15 0.54 10.73 -0.69
N LEU A 16 -0.78 10.62 -0.63
CA LEU A 16 -1.45 9.39 -1.08
C LEU A 16 -1.28 9.13 -2.57
N ASP A 17 -1.34 10.18 -3.40
CA ASP A 17 -1.13 10.00 -4.84
C ASP A 17 0.22 9.37 -5.13
N LYS A 18 1.29 9.88 -4.51
CA LYS A 18 2.64 9.36 -4.74
C LYS A 18 2.75 7.90 -4.30
N CYS A 19 2.14 7.56 -3.17
CA CYS A 19 2.11 6.19 -2.66
C CYS A 19 1.45 5.25 -3.67
N LEU A 20 0.24 5.57 -4.10
CA LEU A 20 -0.53 4.69 -4.99
C LEU A 20 0.07 4.63 -6.38
N GLU A 21 0.56 5.75 -6.91
CA GLU A 21 1.23 5.75 -8.20
C GLU A 21 2.47 4.87 -8.19
N SER A 22 3.22 4.88 -7.07
CA SER A 22 4.42 4.05 -6.99
C SER A 22 4.09 2.56 -7.06
N LEU A 23 2.95 2.15 -6.54
CA LEU A 23 2.50 0.77 -6.63
C LEU A 23 2.02 0.44 -8.03
N LEU A 24 1.24 1.33 -8.65
CA LEU A 24 0.75 1.10 -10.01
C LEU A 24 1.89 1.08 -11.02
N ASN A 25 2.93 1.88 -10.79
CA ASN A 25 4.08 1.94 -11.68
C ASN A 25 4.99 0.71 -11.59
N GLN A 26 4.69 -0.23 -10.70
CA GLN A 26 5.38 -1.51 -10.70
C GLN A 26 5.04 -2.33 -11.94
N HIS A 27 3.91 -2.06 -12.56
CA HIS A 27 3.40 -2.79 -13.72
C HIS A 27 3.38 -4.30 -13.47
N TYR A 28 2.96 -4.67 -12.28
CA TYR A 28 2.92 -6.06 -11.84
C TYR A 28 1.46 -6.50 -11.77
N SER A 29 1.08 -7.44 -12.64
CA SER A 29 -0.33 -7.78 -12.82
C SER A 29 -0.90 -8.70 -11.73
N ASP A 30 -0.03 -9.43 -11.02
CA ASP A 30 -0.48 -10.39 -10.01
C ASP A 30 -0.47 -9.78 -8.60
N MET A 31 -0.91 -8.53 -8.52
CA MET A 31 -0.93 -7.77 -7.29
C MET A 31 -2.29 -7.08 -7.16
N GLU A 32 -2.81 -7.04 -5.94
CA GLU A 32 -3.93 -6.16 -5.64
C GLU A 32 -3.48 -5.11 -4.62
N ILE A 33 -4.12 -3.97 -4.67
CA ILE A 33 -3.88 -2.87 -3.72
C ILE A 33 -5.17 -2.68 -2.93
N VAL A 34 -5.08 -2.84 -1.62
CA VAL A 34 -6.24 -2.68 -0.72
C VAL A 34 -6.01 -1.42 0.09
N VAL A 35 -6.74 -0.37 -0.25
CA VAL A 35 -6.66 0.92 0.44
C VAL A 35 -7.76 0.96 1.47
N VAL A 36 -7.40 1.16 2.73
CA VAL A 36 -8.39 1.19 3.82
C VAL A 36 -8.35 2.57 4.47
N ASP A 37 -9.42 3.31 4.32
CA ASP A 37 -9.54 4.66 4.89
C ASP A 37 -10.12 4.59 6.29
N ASP A 38 -9.40 5.12 7.26
CA ASP A 38 -9.76 5.11 8.68
C ASP A 38 -10.57 6.36 9.05
N LYS A 39 -11.58 6.67 8.22
CA LYS A 39 -12.46 7.81 8.42
C LYS A 39 -11.69 9.14 8.37
N SER A 40 -10.95 9.35 7.30
CA SER A 40 -10.21 10.60 7.09
C SER A 40 -11.15 11.79 7.08
N THR A 41 -10.65 12.92 7.62
CA THR A 41 -11.39 14.17 7.64
C THR A 41 -10.95 15.12 6.53
N ASP A 42 -9.88 14.78 5.81
CA ASP A 42 -9.39 15.56 4.67
C ASP A 42 -9.83 14.94 3.35
N GLY A 43 -9.14 15.23 2.25
CA GLY A 43 -9.47 14.73 0.92
C GLY A 43 -8.94 13.33 0.61
N SER A 44 -8.38 12.62 1.59
CA SER A 44 -7.76 11.32 1.35
C SER A 44 -8.70 10.30 0.73
N LEU A 45 -9.92 10.17 1.26
CA LEU A 45 -10.86 9.19 0.73
C LEU A 45 -11.23 9.48 -0.71
N ASN A 46 -11.46 10.75 -1.04
CA ASN A 46 -11.78 11.13 -2.41
C ASN A 46 -10.64 10.83 -3.37
N ILE A 47 -9.40 11.04 -2.92
CA ILE A 47 -8.21 10.67 -3.71
C ILE A 47 -8.18 9.16 -3.92
N ALA A 48 -8.34 8.38 -2.87
CA ALA A 48 -8.31 6.92 -2.96
C ALA A 48 -9.37 6.42 -3.95
N LYS A 49 -10.57 6.96 -3.90
CA LYS A 49 -11.66 6.52 -4.76
C LYS A 49 -11.38 6.73 -6.24
N LYS A 50 -10.56 7.71 -6.60
CA LYS A 50 -10.18 7.90 -8.00
C LYS A 50 -9.40 6.70 -8.55
N TYR A 51 -8.71 5.98 -7.69
CA TYR A 51 -7.91 4.83 -8.12
C TYR A 51 -8.73 3.56 -8.28
N GLU A 52 -9.99 3.56 -7.88
CA GLU A 52 -10.88 2.42 -8.10
C GLU A 52 -11.14 2.11 -9.57
N LYS A 53 -10.81 3.04 -10.46
CA LYS A 53 -10.87 2.77 -11.90
C LYS A 53 -9.91 1.67 -12.32
N HIS A 54 -8.88 1.40 -11.54
CA HIS A 54 -7.97 0.30 -11.80
C HIS A 54 -8.55 -0.98 -11.20
N THR A 55 -8.61 -2.04 -12.00
CA THR A 55 -9.28 -3.27 -11.59
C THR A 55 -8.60 -3.96 -10.41
N ASN A 56 -7.33 -3.66 -10.18
CA ASN A 56 -6.58 -4.26 -9.08
C ASN A 56 -6.54 -3.40 -7.82
N VAL A 57 -7.32 -2.31 -7.77
CA VAL A 57 -7.38 -1.43 -6.60
C VAL A 57 -8.76 -1.55 -5.95
N LYS A 58 -8.76 -1.86 -4.67
CA LYS A 58 -9.97 -1.94 -3.85
C LYS A 58 -9.87 -0.88 -2.75
N VAL A 59 -10.92 -0.08 -2.58
CA VAL A 59 -10.97 0.94 -1.54
C VAL A 59 -12.05 0.58 -0.54
N VAL A 60 -11.67 0.53 0.73
CA VAL A 60 -12.58 0.25 1.84
C VAL A 60 -12.65 1.48 2.73
N ALA A 61 -13.84 2.05 2.88
CA ALA A 61 -14.04 3.21 3.75
C ALA A 61 -14.65 2.72 5.06
N LYS A 62 -13.92 2.88 6.15
CA LYS A 62 -14.41 2.48 7.47
C LYS A 62 -15.46 3.48 7.96
N GLU A 63 -16.40 3.00 8.73
CA GLU A 63 -17.47 3.86 9.24
C GLU A 63 -17.03 4.73 10.42
N LYS A 64 -15.95 4.34 11.10
CA LYS A 64 -15.41 5.11 12.22
C LYS A 64 -13.90 4.98 12.29
N ASN A 65 -13.27 5.98 12.86
CA ASN A 65 -11.83 5.96 13.13
C ASN A 65 -11.56 5.03 14.30
N SER A 66 -10.76 4.00 14.07
CA SER A 66 -10.47 3.02 15.12
C SER A 66 -8.98 2.67 15.21
N GLY A 67 -8.13 3.40 14.49
CA GLY A 67 -6.70 3.29 14.63
C GLY A 67 -6.04 2.41 13.59
N LEU A 68 -4.72 2.48 13.57
CA LEU A 68 -3.89 1.85 12.54
C LEU A 68 -3.97 0.33 12.58
N SER A 69 -3.93 -0.26 13.80
CA SER A 69 -3.97 -1.71 13.94
C SER A 69 -5.27 -2.30 13.39
N ASP A 70 -6.39 -1.68 13.72
CA ASP A 70 -7.67 -2.13 13.22
C ASP A 70 -7.77 -1.93 11.71
N THR A 71 -7.25 -0.81 11.21
CA THR A 71 -7.25 -0.53 9.78
C THR A 71 -6.46 -1.57 9.01
N ARG A 72 -5.31 -1.98 9.52
CA ARG A 72 -4.53 -3.06 8.91
C ARG A 72 -5.29 -4.38 8.94
N ASN A 73 -5.97 -4.68 10.05
CA ASN A 73 -6.76 -5.90 10.15
C ASN A 73 -7.91 -5.94 9.15
N VAL A 74 -8.56 -4.81 8.92
CA VAL A 74 -9.59 -4.71 7.88
C VAL A 74 -8.97 -5.02 6.52
N GLY A 75 -7.79 -4.46 6.23
CA GLY A 75 -7.09 -4.73 4.99
C GLY A 75 -6.79 -6.21 4.80
N ILE A 76 -6.33 -6.88 5.86
CA ILE A 76 -6.05 -8.31 5.81
C ILE A 76 -7.31 -9.10 5.45
N LYS A 77 -8.42 -8.77 6.08
CA LYS A 77 -9.70 -9.46 5.81
C LYS A 77 -10.16 -9.27 4.36
N GLU A 78 -9.89 -8.13 3.79
CA GLU A 78 -10.32 -7.80 2.43
C GLU A 78 -9.35 -8.30 1.37
N SER A 79 -8.19 -8.82 1.76
CA SER A 79 -7.16 -9.23 0.82
C SER A 79 -7.32 -10.68 0.41
N CYS A 80 -6.85 -11.00 -0.80
CA CYS A 80 -6.89 -12.36 -1.31
C CYS A 80 -5.54 -12.87 -1.81
N GLY A 81 -4.48 -12.11 -1.63
CA GLY A 81 -3.14 -12.52 -2.05
C GLY A 81 -2.56 -13.58 -1.15
N GLN A 82 -1.62 -14.36 -1.70
CA GLN A 82 -0.87 -15.36 -0.93
C GLN A 82 0.07 -14.70 0.08
N TYR A 83 0.56 -13.52 -0.27
CA TYR A 83 1.43 -12.73 0.59
C TYR A 83 0.80 -11.38 0.85
N ILE A 84 1.11 -10.81 2.01
CA ILE A 84 0.61 -9.50 2.40
C ILE A 84 1.80 -8.58 2.63
N MET A 85 1.73 -7.40 2.04
CA MET A 85 2.69 -6.33 2.24
C MET A 85 1.95 -5.13 2.78
N PHE A 86 2.52 -4.49 3.81
CA PHE A 86 1.98 -3.24 4.32
C PHE A 86 2.82 -2.08 3.78
N LEU A 87 2.15 -1.06 3.31
CA LEU A 87 2.80 0.18 2.87
C LEU A 87 2.06 1.35 3.46
N ASP A 88 2.74 2.10 4.32
CA ASP A 88 2.13 3.30 4.90
C ASP A 88 1.88 4.33 3.79
N SER A 89 0.75 5.02 3.88
CA SER A 89 0.26 5.86 2.80
C SER A 89 1.05 7.15 2.60
N ASP A 90 1.97 7.47 3.50
CA ASP A 90 2.91 8.58 3.31
C ASP A 90 4.26 8.11 2.78
N ASP A 91 4.39 6.83 2.46
CA ASP A 91 5.58 6.24 1.86
C ASP A 91 5.32 5.88 0.40
N TYR A 92 6.36 5.43 -0.28
CA TYR A 92 6.25 4.93 -1.64
C TYR A 92 7.35 3.89 -1.88
N VAL A 93 7.19 3.09 -2.94
CA VAL A 93 8.13 2.02 -3.26
C VAL A 93 8.91 2.35 -4.53
N GLU A 94 10.13 1.84 -4.60
CA GLU A 94 10.97 2.00 -5.78
C GLU A 94 10.48 1.11 -6.92
N ASN A 95 10.83 1.51 -8.14
CA ASN A 95 10.53 0.70 -9.31
C ASN A 95 11.18 -0.68 -9.17
N GLY A 96 10.42 -1.70 -9.51
CA GLY A 96 10.93 -3.06 -9.45
C GLY A 96 10.90 -3.71 -8.08
N CYS A 97 10.37 -3.02 -7.06
CA CYS A 97 10.30 -3.54 -5.70
C CYS A 97 9.52 -4.86 -5.65
N ILE A 98 8.34 -4.89 -6.25
CA ILE A 98 7.47 -6.08 -6.20
C ILE A 98 8.12 -7.24 -6.95
N ALA A 99 8.73 -6.97 -8.10
CA ALA A 99 9.42 -8.01 -8.86
C ALA A 99 10.58 -8.61 -8.07
N LYS A 100 11.31 -7.78 -7.33
CA LYS A 100 12.39 -8.28 -6.47
C LYS A 100 11.86 -9.16 -5.35
N ILE A 101 10.75 -8.78 -4.76
CA ILE A 101 10.12 -9.58 -3.69
C ILE A 101 9.71 -10.93 -4.25
N GLN A 102 9.10 -10.96 -5.43
CA GLN A 102 8.72 -12.21 -6.05
C GLN A 102 9.94 -13.10 -6.31
N GLY A 103 11.03 -12.51 -6.81
CA GLY A 103 12.27 -13.24 -7.04
C GLY A 103 12.82 -13.86 -5.77
N ILE A 104 12.76 -13.16 -4.64
CA ILE A 104 13.20 -13.68 -3.36
C ILE A 104 12.32 -14.85 -2.92
N ILE A 105 11.01 -14.73 -3.09
CA ILE A 105 10.08 -15.79 -2.72
C ILE A 105 10.36 -17.06 -3.51
N GLU A 106 10.61 -16.94 -4.80
CA GLU A 106 10.90 -18.09 -5.66
C GLU A 106 12.24 -18.71 -5.31
N LYS A 107 13.25 -17.87 -5.06
CA LYS A 107 14.60 -18.34 -4.77
C LYS A 107 14.71 -18.99 -3.40
N GLU A 108 14.01 -18.44 -2.41
CA GLU A 108 14.09 -18.89 -1.02
C GLU A 108 13.00 -19.90 -0.65
N ASN A 109 12.32 -20.44 -1.64
CA ASN A 109 11.33 -21.50 -1.45
C ASN A 109 10.15 -21.04 -0.60
N ALA A 110 9.58 -19.89 -0.95
CA ALA A 110 8.40 -19.32 -0.32
C ALA A 110 8.57 -19.10 1.18
N PRO A 111 9.46 -18.17 1.59
CA PRO A 111 9.65 -17.86 3.00
C PRO A 111 8.38 -17.28 3.61
N ASP A 112 8.22 -17.46 4.94
CA ASP A 112 7.07 -16.91 5.64
C ASP A 112 7.13 -15.40 5.79
N ILE A 113 8.32 -14.84 5.97
CA ILE A 113 8.52 -13.41 6.20
C ILE A 113 9.71 -12.91 5.39
N ILE A 114 9.54 -11.74 4.77
CA ILE A 114 10.60 -11.08 4.03
C ILE A 114 10.81 -9.70 4.63
N TYR A 115 12.06 -9.40 4.99
CA TYR A 115 12.43 -8.06 5.44
C TYR A 115 13.25 -7.37 4.36
N PHE A 116 13.00 -6.08 4.16
CA PHE A 116 13.79 -5.30 3.22
C PHE A 116 13.98 -3.88 3.75
N GLY A 117 14.99 -3.21 3.22
CA GLY A 117 15.36 -1.89 3.68
C GLY A 117 14.53 -0.78 3.08
N TYR A 118 14.78 0.42 3.54
CA TYR A 118 14.07 1.60 3.05
C TYR A 118 15.01 2.80 3.06
N TYR A 119 14.60 3.84 2.32
CA TYR A 119 15.25 5.14 2.34
C TYR A 119 14.33 6.14 2.98
N GLU A 120 14.92 7.10 3.68
CA GLU A 120 14.15 8.21 4.24
C GLU A 120 14.26 9.42 3.32
N GLU A 121 13.14 10.08 3.05
CA GLU A 121 13.09 11.33 2.33
C GLU A 121 12.48 12.40 3.22
N TYR A 122 13.04 13.60 3.14
CA TYR A 122 12.53 14.73 3.90
C TYR A 122 11.93 15.75 2.94
N GLU A 123 10.82 16.35 3.35
CA GLU A 123 10.16 17.36 2.52
C GLU A 123 11.00 18.62 2.40
N SER A 124 11.78 18.94 3.41
CA SER A 124 12.57 20.16 3.44
C SER A 124 13.77 20.04 2.53
N THR A 125 14.01 21.07 1.71
CA THR A 125 15.15 21.07 0.80
C THR A 125 16.47 21.28 1.52
N ASP A 126 16.45 21.64 2.78
CA ASP A 126 17.66 21.86 3.55
C ASP A 126 18.12 20.62 4.31
N LYS A 127 17.54 19.49 4.04
CA LYS A 127 17.81 18.25 4.76
C LYS A 127 18.90 17.40 4.14
N GLN A 128 19.63 17.89 3.29
CA GLN A 128 20.64 17.12 2.56
C GLN A 128 21.85 16.71 3.41
#